data_43a4cfc06361e71b3396d8b11ab5b93a
#
_entry.id   43a4cfc06361e71b3396d8b11ab5b93a
#
_cell.length_a   1.000
_cell.length_b   1.000
_cell.length_c   1.000
_cell.angle_alpha   90.00
_cell.angle_beta   90.00
_cell.angle_gamma   90.00
#
_symmetry.space_group_name_H-M   'P 1'
#
loop_
_entity.id
_entity.type
_entity.pdbx_description
1 polymer ?
#
loop_
_entity_poly.entity_id
_entity_poly.type
_entity_poly.pdbx_seq_one_letter_code
_entity_poly.pdbx_strand_id
1 'polypeptide(L)'
;RKELARMKLVNKQQEFMLSQRGALYVEHELGWANIDVAYYQQLEKDGPAQSELVEEMTNQLSEIISDRPHVNLKLDQAFCTIDTAIKRALLLLKERQLIGKNILFLGDDDLISLTTAILLEHLKKDKHEGYKTQLTVYEYDSALIEFIEKQAEIYQLQVRVVKHDLTKGHLELFQPEFDVVMTDPPYTISGLKLFLSRALAALKTQEQTIYLSFGEKSPTTDLLIQQLFYQQQLVVKTILREFNLYDG
;
A
#
# COMPACT_ATOMS: atom_id res chain seq x y z
N ARG A 1 1.27 -24.13 -13.70
CA ARG A 1 1.13 -24.42 -15.15
C ARG A 1 -0.05 -25.36 -15.45
N LYS A 2 -0.12 -26.54 -14.83
CA LYS A 2 -1.20 -27.52 -15.07
C LYS A 2 -2.58 -26.95 -14.72
N GLU A 3 -2.68 -26.20 -13.65
CA GLU A 3 -3.92 -25.59 -13.19
C GLU A 3 -4.42 -24.49 -14.16
N LEU A 4 -3.56 -23.57 -14.58
CA LEU A 4 -3.89 -22.55 -15.57
C LEU A 4 -4.37 -23.15 -16.89
N ALA A 5 -3.76 -24.26 -17.32
CA ALA A 5 -4.19 -24.99 -18.51
C ALA A 5 -5.55 -25.67 -18.29
N ARG A 6 -5.83 -26.23 -17.09
CA ARG A 6 -7.13 -26.80 -16.72
C ARG A 6 -8.23 -25.73 -16.72
N MET A 7 -7.93 -24.53 -16.27
CA MET A 7 -8.84 -23.38 -16.30
C MET A 7 -8.97 -22.76 -17.70
N LYS A 8 -8.26 -23.26 -18.70
CA LYS A 8 -8.19 -22.75 -20.09
C LYS A 8 -7.70 -21.30 -20.18
N LEU A 9 -6.89 -20.86 -19.24
CA LEU A 9 -6.34 -19.49 -19.22
C LEU A 9 -5.07 -19.37 -20.08
N VAL A 10 -4.40 -20.48 -20.40
CA VAL A 10 -3.21 -20.51 -21.23
C VAL A 10 -3.34 -21.52 -22.35
N ASN A 11 -2.69 -21.24 -23.50
CA ASN A 11 -2.57 -22.16 -24.62
C ASN A 11 -1.43 -23.17 -24.37
N LYS A 12 -1.61 -24.42 -24.83
CA LYS A 12 -0.60 -25.50 -24.69
C LYS A 12 0.46 -25.50 -25.80
N GLN A 13 0.71 -24.38 -26.47
CA GLN A 13 1.75 -24.28 -27.49
C GLN A 13 3.15 -24.11 -26.87
N GLN A 14 4.21 -24.18 -27.68
CA GLN A 14 5.61 -24.14 -27.22
C GLN A 14 5.97 -22.95 -26.32
N GLU A 15 5.30 -21.81 -26.49
CA GLU A 15 5.40 -20.66 -25.59
C GLU A 15 4.14 -20.52 -24.74
N PHE A 16 4.34 -20.11 -23.48
CA PHE A 16 3.23 -19.86 -22.52
C PHE A 16 2.51 -18.58 -22.90
N MET A 17 1.52 -18.67 -23.77
CA MET A 17 0.67 -17.56 -24.17
C MET A 17 -0.69 -17.63 -23.48
N LEU A 18 -1.22 -16.46 -23.10
CA LEU A 18 -2.58 -16.38 -22.64
C LEU A 18 -3.56 -16.78 -23.76
N SER A 19 -4.58 -17.54 -23.41
CA SER A 19 -5.74 -17.69 -24.28
C SER A 19 -6.57 -16.40 -24.27
N GLN A 20 -7.54 -16.25 -25.17
CA GLN A 20 -8.48 -15.12 -25.13
C GLN A 20 -9.20 -15.04 -23.77
N ARG A 21 -9.61 -16.16 -23.21
CA ARG A 21 -10.18 -16.23 -21.86
C ARG A 21 -9.16 -15.81 -20.78
N GLY A 22 -7.90 -16.17 -20.96
CA GLY A 22 -6.81 -15.78 -20.05
C GLY A 22 -6.55 -14.28 -20.09
N ALA A 23 -6.57 -13.67 -21.27
CA ALA A 23 -6.46 -12.21 -21.42
C ALA A 23 -7.58 -11.49 -20.68
N LEU A 24 -8.83 -11.86 -20.92
CA LEU A 24 -10.00 -11.30 -20.23
C LEU A 24 -9.94 -11.48 -18.71
N TYR A 25 -9.44 -12.64 -18.24
CA TYR A 25 -9.24 -12.88 -16.82
C TYR A 25 -8.20 -11.93 -16.22
N VAL A 26 -7.08 -11.72 -16.91
CA VAL A 26 -6.03 -10.76 -16.47
C VAL A 26 -6.57 -9.34 -16.46
N GLU A 27 -7.28 -8.94 -17.50
CA GLU A 27 -7.83 -7.59 -17.62
C GLU A 27 -8.88 -7.31 -16.53
N HIS A 28 -9.90 -8.16 -16.42
CA HIS A 28 -11.07 -7.86 -15.58
C HIS A 28 -10.95 -8.44 -14.17
N GLU A 29 -10.48 -9.69 -14.00
CA GLU A 29 -10.40 -10.30 -12.68
C GLU A 29 -9.16 -9.86 -11.92
N LEU A 30 -8.01 -9.74 -12.59
CA LEU A 30 -6.77 -9.27 -11.98
C LEU A 30 -6.58 -7.75 -12.05
N GLY A 31 -7.47 -7.01 -12.74
CA GLY A 31 -7.53 -5.55 -12.72
C GLY A 31 -6.55 -4.83 -13.66
N TRP A 32 -6.10 -5.48 -14.74
CA TRP A 32 -5.12 -4.92 -15.67
C TRP A 32 -5.73 -4.20 -16.89
N ALA A 33 -7.06 -4.07 -16.99
CA ALA A 33 -7.74 -3.53 -18.17
C ALA A 33 -7.22 -2.15 -18.60
N ASN A 34 -7.15 -1.21 -17.64
CA ASN A 34 -6.72 0.17 -17.89
C ASN A 34 -5.27 0.45 -17.41
N ILE A 35 -4.42 -0.56 -17.31
CA ILE A 35 -3.02 -0.39 -16.87
C ILE A 35 -2.10 -0.45 -18.08
N ASP A 36 -1.22 0.55 -18.25
CA ASP A 36 -0.13 0.51 -19.22
C ASP A 36 0.93 -0.50 -18.74
N VAL A 37 0.80 -1.72 -19.26
CA VAL A 37 1.68 -2.84 -18.91
C VAL A 37 3.13 -2.57 -19.31
N ALA A 38 3.34 -1.88 -20.44
CA ALA A 38 4.70 -1.60 -20.91
C ALA A 38 5.39 -0.59 -19.98
N TYR A 39 4.67 0.46 -19.59
CA TYR A 39 5.17 1.45 -18.64
C TYR A 39 5.36 0.83 -17.24
N TYR A 40 4.40 0.04 -16.75
CA TYR A 40 4.53 -0.73 -15.52
C TYR A 40 5.83 -1.57 -15.49
N GLN A 41 6.12 -2.29 -16.57
CA GLN A 41 7.34 -3.12 -16.67
C GLN A 41 8.64 -2.31 -16.70
N GLN A 42 8.60 -1.07 -17.19
CA GLN A 42 9.74 -0.16 -17.08
C GLN A 42 9.96 0.30 -15.65
N LEU A 43 8.88 0.56 -14.91
CA LEU A 43 8.93 0.99 -13.50
C LEU A 43 9.30 -0.13 -12.51
N GLU A 44 9.12 -1.41 -12.87
CA GLU A 44 9.62 -2.54 -12.05
C GLU A 44 11.15 -2.53 -11.95
N LYS A 45 11.83 -1.86 -12.87
CA LYS A 45 13.29 -1.76 -12.93
C LYS A 45 13.73 -0.34 -12.61
N ASP A 46 14.84 -0.22 -11.89
CA ASP A 46 15.48 1.07 -11.72
C ASP A 46 16.01 1.55 -13.07
N GLY A 47 15.66 2.78 -13.45
CA GLY A 47 16.05 3.33 -14.75
C GLY A 47 15.42 4.69 -15.05
N PRO A 48 15.65 5.24 -16.26
CA PRO A 48 15.22 6.60 -16.62
C PRO A 48 13.72 6.84 -16.43
N ALA A 49 12.86 5.90 -16.85
CA ALA A 49 11.41 6.04 -16.70
C ALA A 49 10.97 6.13 -15.22
N GLN A 50 11.63 5.37 -14.33
CA GLN A 50 11.35 5.46 -12.90
C GLN A 50 11.86 6.79 -12.32
N SER A 51 13.04 7.27 -12.76
CA SER A 51 13.58 8.54 -12.29
C SER A 51 12.71 9.73 -12.70
N GLU A 52 12.19 9.73 -13.93
CA GLU A 52 11.26 10.73 -14.44
C GLU A 52 9.96 10.74 -13.64
N LEU A 53 9.37 9.56 -13.41
CA LEU A 53 8.19 9.43 -12.58
C LEU A 53 8.40 9.93 -11.15
N VAL A 54 9.55 9.60 -10.53
CA VAL A 54 9.88 10.06 -9.18
C VAL A 54 9.96 11.58 -9.11
N GLU A 55 10.54 12.24 -10.13
CA GLU A 55 10.59 13.69 -10.22
C GLU A 55 9.17 14.30 -10.33
N GLU A 56 8.33 13.77 -11.22
CA GLU A 56 6.95 14.22 -11.39
C GLU A 56 6.13 14.06 -10.10
N MET A 57 6.21 12.89 -9.47
CA MET A 57 5.54 12.61 -8.20
C MET A 57 6.05 13.51 -7.06
N THR A 58 7.37 13.79 -7.02
CA THR A 58 7.97 14.69 -6.02
C THR A 58 7.40 16.10 -6.15
N ASN A 59 7.29 16.62 -7.36
CA ASN A 59 6.72 17.94 -7.61
C ASN A 59 5.26 18.00 -7.16
N GLN A 60 4.44 17.03 -7.55
CA GLN A 60 3.03 16.97 -7.17
C GLN A 60 2.84 16.81 -5.66
N LEU A 61 3.61 15.93 -5.02
CA LEU A 61 3.53 15.75 -3.56
C LEU A 61 4.02 16.98 -2.80
N SER A 62 5.01 17.71 -3.31
CA SER A 62 5.47 18.98 -2.71
C SER A 62 4.35 20.03 -2.66
N GLU A 63 3.52 20.10 -3.71
CA GLU A 63 2.34 20.97 -3.72
C GLU A 63 1.29 20.48 -2.70
N ILE A 64 0.99 19.19 -2.65
CA ILE A 64 0.02 18.60 -1.74
C ILE A 64 0.41 18.88 -0.29
N ILE A 65 1.66 18.60 0.10
CA ILE A 65 2.09 18.73 1.51
C ILE A 65 2.20 20.17 1.99
N SER A 66 2.19 21.17 1.11
CA SER A 66 2.27 22.58 1.50
C SER A 66 1.15 22.99 2.45
N ASP A 67 -0.02 22.39 2.32
CA ASP A 67 -1.22 22.66 3.13
C ASP A 67 -1.47 21.57 4.20
N ARG A 68 -0.51 20.66 4.42
CA ARG A 68 -0.66 19.54 5.36
C ARG A 68 -0.81 20.02 6.79
N PRO A 69 -1.74 19.46 7.59
CA PRO A 69 -1.83 19.75 9.02
C PRO A 69 -0.51 19.47 9.74
N HIS A 70 -0.22 20.22 10.80
CA HIS A 70 0.95 19.93 11.64
C HIS A 70 0.82 18.56 12.31
N VAL A 71 1.97 17.96 12.61
CA VAL A 71 2.04 16.67 13.35
C VAL A 71 1.28 16.74 14.66
N ASN A 72 0.48 15.76 14.94
CA ASN A 72 -0.19 15.59 16.21
C ASN A 72 0.65 14.68 17.11
N LEU A 73 1.54 15.29 17.89
CA LEU A 73 2.43 14.58 18.81
C LEU A 73 1.69 13.72 19.85
N LYS A 74 0.41 14.00 20.13
CA LYS A 74 -0.41 13.17 21.02
C LYS A 74 -0.78 11.82 20.41
N LEU A 75 -0.69 11.71 19.09
CA LEU A 75 -0.94 10.49 18.31
C LEU A 75 0.36 9.83 17.85
N ASP A 76 1.50 10.31 18.33
CA ASP A 76 2.83 9.79 17.96
C ASP A 76 3.12 9.91 16.45
N GLN A 77 2.54 10.93 15.79
CA GLN A 77 2.75 11.17 14.36
C GLN A 77 4.16 11.69 14.10
N ALA A 78 4.77 11.20 13.02
CA ALA A 78 6.05 11.67 12.50
C ALA A 78 6.07 11.49 10.98
N PHE A 79 6.17 12.57 10.24
CA PHE A 79 6.05 12.52 8.78
C PHE A 79 7.32 11.97 8.13
N CYS A 80 7.15 11.02 7.25
CA CYS A 80 8.25 10.59 6.41
C CYS A 80 8.53 11.61 5.29
N THR A 81 9.73 11.58 4.75
CA THR A 81 10.10 12.39 3.58
C THR A 81 9.30 11.98 2.35
N ILE A 82 9.13 12.90 1.39
CA ILE A 82 8.48 12.61 0.08
C ILE A 82 9.16 11.41 -0.61
N ASP A 83 10.48 11.36 -0.59
CA ASP A 83 11.25 10.24 -1.15
C ASP A 83 10.86 8.89 -0.52
N THR A 84 10.68 8.85 0.79
CA THR A 84 10.21 7.66 1.50
C THR A 84 8.78 7.29 1.10
N ALA A 85 7.87 8.25 1.00
CA ALA A 85 6.50 7.99 0.59
C ALA A 85 6.45 7.39 -0.84
N ILE A 86 7.21 7.97 -1.78
CA ILE A 86 7.32 7.44 -3.15
C ILE A 86 7.94 6.03 -3.16
N LYS A 87 9.00 5.79 -2.40
CA LYS A 87 9.62 4.46 -2.28
C LYS A 87 8.64 3.41 -1.75
N ARG A 88 7.80 3.76 -0.77
CA ARG A 88 6.77 2.86 -0.25
C ARG A 88 5.72 2.53 -1.31
N ALA A 89 5.26 3.50 -2.10
CA ALA A 89 4.34 3.25 -3.22
C ALA A 89 4.99 2.39 -4.32
N LEU A 90 6.23 2.69 -4.70
CA LEU A 90 6.99 1.89 -5.67
C LEU A 90 7.29 0.48 -5.16
N LEU A 91 7.43 0.27 -3.84
CA LEU A 91 7.58 -1.06 -3.26
C LEU A 91 6.36 -1.93 -3.54
N LEU A 92 5.13 -1.39 -3.40
CA LEU A 92 3.90 -2.10 -3.78
C LEU A 92 3.90 -2.50 -5.26
N LEU A 93 4.39 -1.63 -6.14
CA LEU A 93 4.51 -1.93 -7.57
C LEU A 93 5.52 -3.06 -7.82
N LYS A 94 6.75 -2.93 -7.29
CA LYS A 94 7.85 -3.89 -7.48
C LYS A 94 7.52 -5.29 -6.92
N GLU A 95 6.82 -5.34 -5.79
CA GLU A 95 6.37 -6.58 -5.16
C GLU A 95 5.05 -7.12 -5.75
N ARG A 96 4.52 -6.47 -6.82
CA ARG A 96 3.26 -6.83 -7.50
C ARG A 96 2.05 -6.88 -6.58
N GLN A 97 2.05 -6.00 -5.59
CA GLN A 97 0.99 -5.84 -4.59
C GLN A 97 0.12 -4.59 -4.85
N LEU A 98 0.20 -4.00 -6.04
CA LEU A 98 -0.51 -2.78 -6.39
C LEU A 98 -1.76 -3.04 -7.23
N ILE A 99 -1.61 -3.66 -8.40
CA ILE A 99 -2.68 -3.75 -9.40
C ILE A 99 -3.75 -4.75 -9.00
N GLY A 100 -5.01 -4.31 -9.04
CA GLY A 100 -6.20 -5.12 -8.74
C GLY A 100 -6.34 -5.54 -7.28
N LYS A 101 -5.60 -4.90 -6.38
CA LYS A 101 -5.60 -5.20 -4.94
C LYS A 101 -6.50 -4.25 -4.16
N ASN A 102 -7.06 -4.75 -3.07
CA ASN A 102 -7.65 -3.92 -2.02
C ASN A 102 -6.56 -3.67 -0.97
N ILE A 103 -6.12 -2.41 -0.86
CA ILE A 103 -5.01 -2.01 0.01
C ILE A 103 -5.55 -1.16 1.16
N LEU A 104 -5.20 -1.53 2.38
CA LEU A 104 -5.52 -0.78 3.58
C LEU A 104 -4.27 -0.08 4.13
N PHE A 105 -4.39 1.21 4.39
CA PHE A 105 -3.44 2.02 5.14
C PHE A 105 -3.99 2.21 6.56
N LEU A 106 -3.30 1.64 7.56
CA LEU A 106 -3.66 1.79 8.98
C LEU A 106 -2.86 2.92 9.60
N GLY A 107 -3.51 4.07 9.80
CA GLY A 107 -2.84 5.34 9.99
C GLY A 107 -2.16 5.77 8.67
N ASP A 108 -2.31 7.01 8.27
CA ASP A 108 -1.73 7.49 7.01
C ASP A 108 -1.24 8.94 7.14
N ASP A 109 -0.64 9.24 8.29
CA ASP A 109 0.03 10.52 8.50
C ASP A 109 1.17 10.75 7.50
N ASP A 110 1.72 9.72 6.90
CA ASP A 110 2.73 9.75 5.84
C ASP A 110 2.16 9.98 4.43
N LEU A 111 0.83 10.04 4.25
CA LEU A 111 0.13 10.22 2.96
C LEU A 111 0.48 9.16 1.90
N ILE A 112 0.75 7.94 2.34
CA ILE A 112 1.11 6.85 1.42
C ILE A 112 -0.08 6.49 0.52
N SER A 113 -1.32 6.65 1.00
CA SER A 113 -2.52 6.43 0.21
C SER A 113 -2.60 7.38 -0.99
N LEU A 114 -2.40 8.69 -0.77
CA LEU A 114 -2.36 9.69 -1.84
C LEU A 114 -1.20 9.43 -2.79
N THR A 115 -0.01 9.15 -2.26
CA THR A 115 1.18 8.81 -3.07
C THR A 115 0.93 7.58 -3.95
N THR A 116 0.28 6.55 -3.40
CA THR A 116 -0.07 5.33 -4.14
C THR A 116 -1.14 5.61 -5.20
N ALA A 117 -2.12 6.47 -4.90
CA ALA A 117 -3.14 6.87 -5.85
C ALA A 117 -2.52 7.67 -7.02
N ILE A 118 -1.59 8.58 -6.76
CA ILE A 118 -0.84 9.31 -7.80
C ILE A 118 -0.10 8.32 -8.71
N LEU A 119 0.61 7.35 -8.13
CA LEU A 119 1.29 6.31 -8.91
C LEU A 119 0.31 5.54 -9.82
N LEU A 120 -0.87 5.18 -9.32
CA LEU A 120 -1.91 4.52 -10.11
C LEU A 120 -2.41 5.38 -11.26
N GLU A 121 -2.56 6.70 -11.04
CA GLU A 121 -2.95 7.63 -12.12
C GLU A 121 -1.90 7.70 -13.24
N HIS A 122 -0.60 7.62 -12.91
CA HIS A 122 0.47 7.54 -13.92
C HIS A 122 0.45 6.23 -14.71
N LEU A 123 -0.03 5.14 -14.11
CA LEU A 123 -0.11 3.83 -14.76
C LEU A 123 -1.31 3.65 -15.68
N LYS A 124 -2.28 4.57 -15.72
CA LYS A 124 -3.47 4.48 -16.57
C LYS A 124 -3.14 4.65 -18.05
N LYS A 125 -3.72 3.80 -18.90
CA LYS A 125 -3.75 3.99 -20.35
C LYS A 125 -4.70 5.13 -20.75
N ASP A 126 -5.92 5.08 -20.23
CA ASP A 126 -6.94 6.11 -20.43
C ASP A 126 -7.18 6.83 -19.09
N LYS A 127 -6.94 8.14 -19.10
CA LYS A 127 -7.09 8.98 -17.90
C LYS A 127 -8.55 9.11 -17.44
N HIS A 128 -9.52 8.88 -18.35
CA HIS A 128 -10.96 8.97 -18.05
C HIS A 128 -11.54 7.67 -17.49
N GLU A 129 -10.83 6.56 -17.61
CA GLU A 129 -11.26 5.28 -17.06
C GLU A 129 -10.65 5.03 -15.68
N GLY A 130 -11.38 4.31 -14.83
CA GLY A 130 -10.91 3.88 -13.52
C GLY A 130 -9.96 2.69 -13.58
N TYR A 131 -9.49 2.29 -12.42
CA TYR A 131 -8.72 1.06 -12.20
C TYR A 131 -9.42 0.21 -11.10
N LYS A 132 -9.11 -1.08 -11.05
CA LYS A 132 -9.73 -2.02 -10.10
C LYS A 132 -9.15 -1.91 -8.69
N THR A 133 -7.93 -1.42 -8.54
CA THR A 133 -7.27 -1.26 -7.24
C THR A 133 -8.11 -0.35 -6.34
N GLN A 134 -8.30 -0.75 -5.09
CA GLN A 134 -9.02 0.04 -4.09
C GLN A 134 -8.06 0.42 -2.97
N LEU A 135 -8.00 1.72 -2.67
CA LEU A 135 -7.20 2.27 -1.59
C LEU A 135 -8.14 2.73 -0.47
N THR A 136 -7.93 2.21 0.73
CA THR A 136 -8.71 2.58 1.91
C THR A 136 -7.77 3.01 3.02
N VAL A 137 -8.10 4.10 3.68
CA VAL A 137 -7.39 4.62 4.85
C VAL A 137 -8.28 4.45 6.08
N TYR A 138 -7.75 3.87 7.15
CA TYR A 138 -8.35 3.93 8.48
C TYR A 138 -7.53 4.90 9.32
N GLU A 139 -8.12 6.07 9.64
CA GLU A 139 -7.47 7.16 10.33
C GLU A 139 -8.32 7.64 11.50
N TYR A 140 -7.68 8.11 12.56
CA TYR A 140 -8.33 8.65 13.73
C TYR A 140 -8.32 10.18 13.77
N ASP A 141 -7.26 10.82 13.30
CA ASP A 141 -7.10 12.26 13.29
C ASP A 141 -8.03 12.93 12.27
N SER A 142 -9.00 13.71 12.78
CA SER A 142 -9.99 14.36 11.92
C SER A 142 -9.38 15.39 10.97
N ALA A 143 -8.31 16.08 11.38
CA ALA A 143 -7.66 17.07 10.52
C ALA A 143 -6.95 16.39 9.35
N LEU A 144 -6.34 15.24 9.60
CA LEU A 144 -5.71 14.44 8.56
C LEU A 144 -6.74 13.80 7.62
N ILE A 145 -7.85 13.30 8.15
CA ILE A 145 -8.98 12.80 7.36
C ILE A 145 -9.47 13.87 6.38
N GLU A 146 -9.85 15.05 6.89
CA GLU A 146 -10.32 16.16 6.07
C GLU A 146 -9.30 16.58 5.02
N PHE A 147 -8.02 16.55 5.37
CA PHE A 147 -6.94 16.87 4.46
C PHE A 147 -6.83 15.83 3.32
N ILE A 148 -6.79 14.53 3.65
CA ILE A 148 -6.69 13.46 2.64
C ILE A 148 -7.90 13.51 1.70
N GLU A 149 -9.13 13.65 2.23
CA GLU A 149 -10.35 13.74 1.43
C GLU A 149 -10.31 14.95 0.50
N LYS A 150 -9.92 16.14 1.01
CA LYS A 150 -9.77 17.36 0.21
C LYS A 150 -8.76 17.20 -0.92
N GLN A 151 -7.58 16.65 -0.64
CA GLN A 151 -6.56 16.45 -1.67
C GLN A 151 -6.98 15.38 -2.70
N ALA A 152 -7.61 14.31 -2.25
CA ALA A 152 -8.15 13.29 -3.15
C ALA A 152 -9.20 13.90 -4.12
N GLU A 153 -10.07 14.81 -3.66
CA GLU A 153 -11.02 15.51 -4.50
C GLU A 153 -10.33 16.45 -5.50
N ILE A 154 -9.39 17.31 -5.03
CA ILE A 154 -8.67 18.28 -5.88
C ILE A 154 -7.93 17.58 -7.02
N TYR A 155 -7.23 16.49 -6.72
CA TYR A 155 -6.41 15.77 -7.69
C TYR A 155 -7.15 14.57 -8.33
N GLN A 156 -8.45 14.42 -8.06
CA GLN A 156 -9.31 13.33 -8.58
C GLN A 156 -8.75 11.93 -8.31
N LEU A 157 -8.16 11.75 -7.13
CA LEU A 157 -7.58 10.48 -6.69
C LEU A 157 -8.63 9.58 -6.02
N GLN A 158 -8.57 8.27 -6.31
CA GLN A 158 -9.53 7.31 -5.76
C GLN A 158 -9.01 6.77 -4.42
N VAL A 159 -9.30 7.46 -3.33
CA VAL A 159 -8.96 7.05 -1.96
C VAL A 159 -10.22 7.12 -1.10
N ARG A 160 -10.55 6.03 -0.43
CA ARG A 160 -11.63 5.96 0.56
C ARG A 160 -11.06 6.19 1.95
N VAL A 161 -11.52 7.20 2.66
CA VAL A 161 -11.11 7.46 4.04
C VAL A 161 -12.22 7.05 5.02
N VAL A 162 -11.85 6.37 6.08
CA VAL A 162 -12.77 5.92 7.13
C VAL A 162 -12.22 6.35 8.47
N LYS A 163 -13.00 7.16 9.20
CA LYS A 163 -12.64 7.51 10.57
C LYS A 163 -12.74 6.30 11.47
N HIS A 164 -11.61 5.89 12.04
CA HIS A 164 -11.56 4.69 12.88
C HIS A 164 -10.57 4.84 14.04
N ASP A 165 -11.05 4.56 15.25
CA ASP A 165 -10.21 4.50 16.45
C ASP A 165 -9.75 3.05 16.64
N LEU A 166 -8.51 2.73 16.31
CA LEU A 166 -7.94 1.38 16.42
C LEU A 166 -7.93 0.85 17.85
N THR A 167 -7.99 1.73 18.86
CA THR A 167 -8.05 1.32 20.28
C THR A 167 -9.42 0.86 20.70
N LYS A 168 -10.46 1.36 20.02
CA LYS A 168 -11.85 1.01 20.25
C LYS A 168 -12.31 0.01 19.20
N GLY A 169 -13.12 -0.88 19.62
CA GLY A 169 -13.80 -1.78 18.70
C GLY A 169 -13.32 -3.21 18.80
N HIS A 170 -14.30 -4.08 18.66
CA HIS A 170 -14.08 -5.49 18.53
C HIS A 170 -13.47 -5.79 17.16
N LEU A 171 -12.61 -6.81 17.09
CA LEU A 171 -12.05 -7.31 15.84
C LEU A 171 -13.13 -7.65 14.80
N GLU A 172 -14.34 -7.93 15.27
CA GLU A 172 -15.54 -8.22 14.45
C GLU A 172 -15.97 -7.06 13.53
N LEU A 173 -15.52 -5.82 13.81
CA LEU A 173 -15.78 -4.66 12.93
C LEU A 173 -14.84 -4.62 11.72
N PHE A 174 -13.72 -5.34 11.78
CA PHE A 174 -12.84 -5.50 10.66
C PHE A 174 -13.34 -6.66 9.79
N GLN A 175 -13.91 -6.32 8.65
CA GLN A 175 -14.25 -7.35 7.67
C GLN A 175 -12.96 -7.76 6.93
N PRO A 176 -12.74 -9.06 6.71
CA PRO A 176 -11.55 -9.55 6.00
C PRO A 176 -11.68 -9.27 4.48
N GLU A 177 -11.41 -8.03 4.08
CA GLU A 177 -11.62 -7.58 2.70
C GLU A 177 -10.35 -7.07 1.99
N PHE A 178 -9.21 -7.00 2.70
CA PHE A 178 -7.97 -6.45 2.13
C PHE A 178 -6.99 -7.53 1.70
N ASP A 179 -6.28 -7.26 0.60
CA ASP A 179 -5.19 -8.10 0.08
C ASP A 179 -3.85 -7.69 0.68
N VAL A 180 -3.73 -6.40 1.01
CA VAL A 180 -2.50 -5.78 1.50
C VAL A 180 -2.84 -4.81 2.63
N VAL A 181 -2.03 -4.80 3.68
CA VAL A 181 -2.04 -3.76 4.70
C VAL A 181 -0.67 -3.08 4.75
N MET A 182 -0.66 -1.76 4.77
CA MET A 182 0.53 -0.96 5.02
C MET A 182 0.32 -0.13 6.28
N THR A 183 1.32 -0.09 7.16
CA THR A 183 1.22 0.61 8.43
C THR A 183 2.57 1.01 9.01
N ASP A 184 2.58 2.12 9.71
CA ASP A 184 3.69 2.66 10.49
C ASP A 184 3.20 2.94 11.93
N PRO A 185 3.15 1.91 12.79
CA PRO A 185 2.58 2.04 14.12
C PRO A 185 3.51 2.82 15.06
N PRO A 186 2.98 3.35 16.18
CA PRO A 186 3.81 3.88 17.26
C PRO A 186 4.91 2.88 17.66
N TYR A 187 6.15 3.38 17.81
CA TYR A 187 7.34 2.55 18.00
C TYR A 187 7.46 1.96 19.43
N THR A 188 6.34 1.44 19.92
CA THR A 188 6.21 0.71 21.18
C THR A 188 5.70 -0.71 20.93
N ILE A 189 6.00 -1.66 21.82
CA ILE A 189 5.49 -3.04 21.70
C ILE A 189 3.95 -3.07 21.75
N SER A 190 3.32 -2.22 22.56
CA SER A 190 1.86 -2.12 22.66
C SER A 190 1.25 -1.56 21.37
N GLY A 191 1.84 -0.51 20.79
CA GLY A 191 1.44 0.06 19.50
C GLY A 191 1.57 -0.97 18.38
N LEU A 192 2.73 -1.59 18.25
CA LEU A 192 2.97 -2.66 17.29
C LEU A 192 1.94 -3.79 17.41
N LYS A 193 1.68 -4.28 18.63
CA LYS A 193 0.71 -5.34 18.88
C LYS A 193 -0.71 -4.93 18.47
N LEU A 194 -1.12 -3.70 18.79
CA LEU A 194 -2.42 -3.16 18.42
C LEU A 194 -2.57 -3.15 16.88
N PHE A 195 -1.66 -2.47 16.19
CA PHE A 195 -1.75 -2.31 14.73
C PHE A 195 -1.66 -3.65 14.00
N LEU A 196 -0.77 -4.57 14.40
CA LEU A 196 -0.72 -5.90 13.82
C LEU A 196 -2.00 -6.69 14.03
N SER A 197 -2.63 -6.60 15.20
CA SER A 197 -3.90 -7.29 15.44
C SER A 197 -5.03 -6.79 14.53
N ARG A 198 -5.05 -5.49 14.23
CA ARG A 198 -6.01 -4.88 13.30
C ARG A 198 -5.71 -5.23 11.86
N ALA A 199 -4.43 -5.19 11.47
CA ALA A 199 -3.98 -5.60 10.15
C ALA A 199 -4.40 -7.05 9.85
N LEU A 200 -4.15 -7.97 10.77
CA LEU A 200 -4.52 -9.38 10.61
C LEU A 200 -6.03 -9.60 10.52
N ALA A 201 -6.82 -8.85 11.30
CA ALA A 201 -8.27 -8.94 11.24
C ALA A 201 -8.86 -8.40 9.92
N ALA A 202 -8.17 -7.45 9.28
CA ALA A 202 -8.58 -6.84 8.02
C ALA A 202 -8.22 -7.66 6.78
N LEU A 203 -7.23 -8.53 6.86
CA LEU A 203 -6.75 -9.34 5.72
C LEU A 203 -7.71 -10.48 5.37
N LYS A 204 -7.94 -10.70 4.07
CA LYS A 204 -8.86 -11.73 3.52
C LYS A 204 -8.48 -13.15 3.91
N THR A 205 -7.17 -13.47 3.86
CA THR A 205 -6.64 -14.81 4.09
C THR A 205 -5.25 -14.75 4.72
N GLN A 206 -4.71 -15.94 5.07
CA GLN A 206 -3.36 -16.06 5.63
C GLN A 206 -2.23 -15.84 4.61
N GLU A 207 -2.52 -15.80 3.30
CA GLU A 207 -1.49 -15.61 2.25
C GLU A 207 -1.30 -14.14 1.86
N GLN A 208 -1.84 -13.22 2.64
CA GLN A 208 -1.77 -11.79 2.36
C GLN A 208 -0.51 -11.14 2.96
N THR A 209 -0.27 -9.89 2.59
CA THR A 209 0.98 -9.20 2.92
C THR A 209 0.73 -7.99 3.82
N ILE A 210 1.57 -7.85 4.84
CA ILE A 210 1.66 -6.65 5.67
C ILE A 210 3.01 -5.98 5.40
N TYR A 211 2.98 -4.70 5.04
CA TYR A 211 4.13 -3.81 5.02
C TYR A 211 4.15 -3.04 6.32
N LEU A 212 5.18 -3.27 7.11
CA LEU A 212 5.33 -2.71 8.44
C LEU A 212 6.58 -1.84 8.49
N SER A 213 6.42 -0.56 8.77
CA SER A 213 7.53 0.31 9.16
C SER A 213 7.73 0.21 10.67
N PHE A 214 8.97 0.07 11.10
CA PHE A 214 9.27 0.06 12.53
C PHE A 214 10.72 0.46 12.77
N GLY A 215 10.96 1.36 13.73
CA GLY A 215 12.28 1.85 14.04
C GLY A 215 13.16 0.80 14.71
N GLU A 216 14.48 0.94 14.56
CA GLU A 216 15.48 0.10 15.23
C GLU A 216 15.34 0.16 16.74
N LYS A 217 15.49 -0.98 17.41
CA LYS A 217 15.34 -1.12 18.86
C LYS A 217 16.56 -1.83 19.47
N SER A 218 16.55 -1.97 20.81
CA SER A 218 17.53 -2.78 21.49
C SER A 218 17.36 -4.27 21.13
N PRO A 219 18.42 -5.07 21.18
CA PRO A 219 18.34 -6.52 20.90
C PRO A 219 17.27 -7.25 21.73
N THR A 220 17.05 -6.82 22.98
CA THR A 220 15.99 -7.39 23.83
C THR A 220 14.59 -7.06 23.27
N THR A 221 14.36 -5.83 22.79
CA THR A 221 13.11 -5.43 22.18
C THR A 221 12.89 -6.14 20.84
N ASP A 222 13.95 -6.29 20.03
CA ASP A 222 13.89 -7.02 18.77
C ASP A 222 13.49 -8.49 18.97
N LEU A 223 13.98 -9.12 20.04
CA LEU A 223 13.56 -10.47 20.41
C LEU A 223 12.07 -10.52 20.76
N LEU A 224 11.53 -9.53 21.49
CA LEU A 224 10.10 -9.45 21.78
C LEU A 224 9.26 -9.25 20.51
N ILE A 225 9.76 -8.47 19.56
CA ILE A 225 9.11 -8.28 18.25
C ILE A 225 9.06 -9.61 17.47
N GLN A 226 10.16 -10.34 17.42
CA GLN A 226 10.20 -11.65 16.77
C GLN A 226 9.24 -12.65 17.44
N GLN A 227 9.17 -12.66 18.78
CA GLN A 227 8.21 -13.47 19.52
C GLN A 227 6.76 -13.08 19.18
N LEU A 228 6.47 -11.78 19.07
CA LEU A 228 5.15 -11.30 18.66
C LEU A 228 4.79 -11.79 17.25
N PHE A 229 5.70 -11.68 16.29
CA PHE A 229 5.47 -12.20 14.94
C PHE A 229 5.19 -13.70 14.95
N TYR A 230 5.96 -14.47 15.68
CA TYR A 230 5.74 -15.91 15.84
C TYR A 230 4.37 -16.22 16.44
N GLN A 231 3.98 -15.53 17.52
CA GLN A 231 2.69 -15.71 18.18
C GLN A 231 1.50 -15.38 17.25
N GLN A 232 1.69 -14.40 16.37
CA GLN A 232 0.70 -14.00 15.37
C GLN A 232 0.78 -14.83 14.07
N GLN A 233 1.63 -15.86 14.03
CA GLN A 233 1.85 -16.71 12.85
C GLN A 233 2.31 -15.93 11.60
N LEU A 234 3.07 -14.86 11.81
CA LEU A 234 3.66 -14.04 10.76
C LEU A 234 5.03 -14.56 10.37
N VAL A 235 5.29 -14.58 9.07
CA VAL A 235 6.60 -14.89 8.50
C VAL A 235 7.20 -13.62 7.92
N VAL A 236 8.36 -13.20 8.44
CA VAL A 236 9.13 -12.10 7.86
C VAL A 236 9.75 -12.59 6.55
N LYS A 237 9.36 -11.99 5.44
CA LYS A 237 9.88 -12.31 4.10
C LYS A 237 11.10 -11.46 3.76
N THR A 238 11.07 -10.18 4.10
CA THR A 238 12.12 -9.22 3.74
C THR A 238 12.26 -8.17 4.85
N ILE A 239 13.47 -7.73 5.09
CA ILE A 239 13.78 -6.58 5.96
C ILE A 239 14.59 -5.60 5.13
N LEU A 240 14.03 -4.40 4.92
CA LEU A 240 14.66 -3.28 4.24
C LEU A 240 15.21 -2.32 5.30
N ARG A 241 16.51 -2.32 5.50
CA ARG A 241 17.17 -1.41 6.45
C ARG A 241 17.36 -0.04 5.83
N GLU A 242 17.34 1.00 6.67
CA GLU A 242 17.57 2.40 6.24
C GLU A 242 16.63 2.84 5.10
N PHE A 243 15.45 2.22 5.04
CA PHE A 243 14.48 2.47 3.98
C PHE A 243 13.68 3.76 4.21
N ASN A 244 13.32 4.03 5.46
CA ASN A 244 12.51 5.19 5.82
C ASN A 244 13.38 6.34 6.33
N LEU A 245 13.09 7.54 5.86
CA LEU A 245 13.60 8.80 6.39
C LEU A 245 12.39 9.64 6.85
N TYR A 246 12.52 10.28 8.00
CA TYR A 246 11.48 11.13 8.58
C TYR A 246 11.98 12.57 8.65
N ASP A 247 11.04 13.51 8.50
CA ASP A 247 11.28 14.92 8.71
C ASP A 247 11.33 15.19 10.21
N GLY A 248 12.49 15.60 10.76
CA GLY A 248 12.69 15.84 12.19
C GLY A 248 13.90 16.65 12.48
#